data_78131e22f4d92e6fae4ffa10bc2944ec
#
_entry.id   78131e22f4d92e6fae4ffa10bc2944ec
#
_cell.length_a   1.000
_cell.length_b   1.000
_cell.length_c   1.000
_cell.angle_alpha   90.00
_cell.angle_beta   90.00
_cell.angle_gamma   90.00
#
_symmetry.space_group_name_H-M   'P 1'
#
loop_
_entity.id
_entity.type
_entity.pdbx_description
1 polymer ?
#
loop_
_entity_poly.entity_id
_entity_poly.type
_entity_poly.pdbx_seq_one_letter_code
_entity_poly.pdbx_strand_id
1 'polypeptide(L)'
;MQNNAQQQCTKEGKEMEQESRIAVMAIIVENRDSVDELNTLLHEYGNYIVGRMGLPYEKKNLHIVSIALDAPNETISALAGKIGNISGISVKTAYANA
;
A
#
# COMPACT_ATOMS: atom_id res chain seq x y z
N MET A 1 10.45 -3.93 21.74
CA MET A 1 10.90 -3.82 21.17
C MET A 1 10.62 -4.04 20.77
N GLN A 2 10.91 -3.98 20.79
CA GLN A 2 11.28 -3.81 20.29
C GLN A 2 11.23 -4.00 19.88
N ASN A 3 11.15 -3.62 20.50
CA ASN A 3 11.64 -3.51 19.93
C ASN A 3 11.60 -3.75 19.72
N ASN A 4 11.64 -3.40 19.93
CA ASN A 4 12.19 -3.32 19.34
C ASN A 4 12.29 -3.62 19.14
N ALA A 5 12.47 -2.87 19.51
CA ALA A 5 13.11 -2.99 18.84
C ALA A 5 13.13 -3.23 18.61
N GLN A 6 13.16 -3.10 18.48
CA GLN A 6 13.63 -3.23 17.79
C GLN A 6 13.83 -3.48 17.36
N GLN A 7 13.97 -3.04 17.51
CA GLN A 7 14.54 -3.16 16.72
C GLN A 7 14.84 -3.37 16.38
N GLN A 8 15.07 -2.99 16.52
CA GLN A 8 15.77 -3.11 15.69
C GLN A 8 16.18 -3.25 15.35
N CYS A 9 16.49 -3.08 15.44
CA CYS A 9 17.28 -3.17 14.58
C CYS A 9 17.65 -3.26 14.36
N THR A 10 18.02 -3.13 14.25
CA THR A 10 18.78 -3.14 13.53
C THR A 10 19.10 -3.15 13.31
N LYS A 11 19.59 -3.00 13.08
CA LYS A 11 20.22 -2.89 12.38
C LYS A 11 20.76 -2.88 12.02
N GLU A 12 20.93 -2.78 11.94
CA GLU A 12 21.62 -2.65 11.37
C GLU A 12 21.87 -2.50 10.69
N GLY A 13 21.96 -2.29 10.37
CA GLY A 13 22.35 -1.87 9.61
C GLY A 13 22.25 -1.90 9.03
N LYS A 14 22.38 -1.53 8.73
CA LYS A 14 22.21 -1.25 8.11
C LYS A 14 22.12 -0.83 7.51
N GLU A 15 22.74 -0.80 7.12
CA GLU A 15 22.68 -0.27 6.55
C GLU A 15 22.13 0.61 6.07
N MET A 16 23.01 0.98 5.51
CA MET A 16 22.27 1.74 5.05
C MET A 16 21.02 1.42 4.62
N GLU A 17 20.29 1.07 5.28
CA GLU A 17 19.05 0.72 4.92
C GLU A 17 18.13 1.84 4.80
N GLN A 18 17.16 1.77 3.87
CA GLN A 18 16.14 2.77 3.76
C GLN A 18 15.20 2.65 4.93
N GLU A 19 14.84 3.77 5.49
CA GLU A 19 13.86 3.79 6.54
C GLU A 19 12.50 3.49 5.98
N SER A 20 11.73 2.68 6.66
CA SER A 20 10.36 2.44 6.25
C SER A 20 9.46 3.55 6.76
N ARG A 21 8.40 3.79 6.03
CA ARG A 21 7.41 4.80 6.35
C ARG A 21 6.04 4.15 6.41
N ILE A 22 5.18 4.76 7.21
CA ILE A 22 3.78 4.32 7.28
C ILE A 22 2.99 5.18 6.31
N ALA A 23 2.19 4.52 5.49
CA ALA A 23 1.34 5.21 4.53
C ALA A 23 0.02 4.49 4.40
N VAL A 24 -1.00 5.23 4.03
CA VAL A 24 -2.32 4.68 3.74
C VAL A 24 -2.67 5.09 2.32
N MET A 25 -3.08 4.12 1.51
CA MET A 25 -3.54 4.39 0.16
C MET A 25 -5.05 4.25 0.10
N ALA A 26 -5.68 5.27 -0.45
CA ALA A 26 -7.12 5.23 -0.74
C ALA A 26 -7.27 4.94 -2.22
N ILE A 27 -7.96 3.86 -2.54
CA ILE A 27 -8.05 3.36 -3.91
C ILE A 27 -9.53 3.26 -4.28
N ILE A 28 -9.90 3.88 -5.40
CA ILE A 28 -11.26 3.80 -5.92
C ILE A 28 -11.21 3.07 -7.25
N VAL A 29 -11.93 1.97 -7.37
CA VAL A 29 -11.97 1.17 -8.59
C VAL A 29 -13.32 1.40 -9.25
N GLU A 30 -13.31 2.06 -10.40
CA GLU A 30 -14.54 2.34 -11.15
C GLU A 30 -14.80 1.31 -12.24
N ASN A 31 -13.79 0.52 -12.59
CA ASN A 31 -13.92 -0.52 -13.60
C ASN A 31 -13.79 -1.87 -12.91
N ARG A 32 -14.88 -2.61 -12.79
CA ARG A 32 -14.87 -3.88 -12.06
C ARG A 32 -13.93 -4.90 -12.67
N ASP A 33 -13.69 -4.78 -13.98
CA ASP A 33 -12.77 -5.71 -14.65
C ASP A 33 -11.34 -5.54 -14.17
N SER A 34 -11.04 -4.41 -13.51
CA SER A 34 -9.69 -4.14 -13.03
C SER A 34 -9.43 -4.67 -11.62
N VAL A 35 -10.45 -5.21 -10.97
CA VAL A 35 -10.29 -5.68 -9.58
C VAL A 35 -9.26 -6.81 -9.48
N ASP A 36 -9.30 -7.75 -10.41
CA ASP A 36 -8.37 -8.87 -10.37
C ASP A 36 -6.93 -8.42 -10.56
N GLU A 37 -6.72 -7.47 -11.46
CA GLU A 37 -5.38 -6.93 -11.68
C GLU A 37 -4.88 -6.21 -10.44
N LEU A 38 -5.74 -5.43 -9.81
CA LEU A 38 -5.40 -4.76 -8.55
C LEU A 38 -5.04 -5.78 -7.47
N ASN A 39 -5.85 -6.82 -7.33
CA ASN A 39 -5.60 -7.83 -6.30
C ASN A 39 -4.28 -8.57 -6.53
N THR A 40 -3.95 -8.87 -7.78
CA THR A 40 -2.69 -9.50 -8.12
C THR A 40 -1.52 -8.60 -7.70
N LEU A 41 -1.63 -7.32 -8.02
CA LEU A 41 -0.59 -6.36 -7.68
C LEU A 41 -0.42 -6.24 -6.16
N LEU A 42 -1.53 -6.14 -5.43
CA LEU A 42 -1.46 -6.03 -3.98
C LEU A 42 -0.87 -7.29 -3.35
N HIS A 43 -1.13 -8.44 -3.96
CA HIS A 43 -0.54 -9.68 -3.47
C HIS A 43 0.97 -9.65 -3.60
N GLU A 44 1.47 -9.10 -4.71
CA GLU A 44 2.92 -9.00 -4.92
C GLU A 44 3.59 -8.14 -3.86
N TYR A 45 2.87 -7.16 -3.33
CA TYR A 45 3.39 -6.25 -2.31
C TYR A 45 2.93 -6.63 -0.90
N GLY A 46 2.45 -7.87 -0.75
CA GLY A 46 1.84 -8.30 0.51
C GLY A 46 2.75 -8.16 1.72
N ASN A 47 4.07 -8.33 1.53
CA ASN A 47 5.00 -8.22 2.65
C ASN A 47 5.04 -6.82 3.26
N TYR A 48 4.59 -5.83 2.53
CA TYR A 48 4.60 -4.44 3.00
C TYR A 48 3.25 -3.98 3.51
N ILE A 49 2.21 -4.77 3.29
CA ILE A 49 0.85 -4.38 3.66
C ILE A 49 0.57 -4.82 5.09
N VAL A 50 0.28 -3.84 5.94
CA VAL A 50 -0.03 -4.07 7.35
C VAL A 50 -1.49 -4.45 7.53
N GLY A 51 -2.36 -3.89 6.70
CA GLY A 51 -3.77 -4.20 6.74
C GLY A 51 -4.46 -3.66 5.52
N ARG A 52 -5.63 -4.20 5.22
CA ARG A 52 -6.40 -3.71 4.08
C ARG A 52 -7.89 -3.87 4.36
N MET A 53 -8.66 -3.01 3.71
CA MET A 53 -10.11 -3.06 3.78
C MET A 53 -10.64 -2.92 2.37
N GLY A 54 -11.59 -3.77 2.02
CA GLY A 54 -12.24 -3.67 0.72
C GLY A 54 -13.74 -3.59 0.92
N LEU A 55 -14.39 -2.71 0.18
CA LEU A 55 -15.81 -2.50 0.29
C LEU A 55 -16.41 -2.34 -1.10
N PRO A 56 -17.06 -3.38 -1.62
CA PRO A 56 -17.80 -3.23 -2.88
C PRO A 56 -19.04 -2.36 -2.61
N TYR A 57 -19.20 -1.31 -3.39
CA TYR A 57 -20.32 -0.41 -3.21
C TYR A 57 -21.18 -0.43 -4.48
N GLU A 58 -22.17 -1.28 -4.48
CA GLU A 58 -22.92 -1.58 -5.69
C GLU A 58 -23.79 -0.42 -6.16
N LYS A 59 -24.25 0.40 -5.22
CA LYS A 59 -25.10 1.54 -5.59
C LYS A 59 -24.43 2.46 -6.59
N LYS A 60 -23.11 2.60 -6.52
CA LYS A 60 -22.34 3.46 -7.41
C LYS A 60 -21.46 2.65 -8.34
N ASN A 61 -21.57 1.34 -8.31
CA ASN A 61 -20.78 0.45 -9.13
C ASN A 61 -19.27 0.68 -8.92
N LEU A 62 -18.87 0.80 -7.65
CA LEU A 62 -17.49 1.08 -7.26
C LEU A 62 -16.98 0.01 -6.34
N HIS A 63 -15.66 -0.16 -6.34
CA HIS A 63 -14.96 -0.85 -5.26
C HIS A 63 -14.09 0.18 -4.54
N ILE A 64 -14.19 0.19 -3.23
CA ILE A 64 -13.40 1.09 -2.40
C ILE A 64 -12.40 0.24 -1.64
N VAL A 65 -11.12 0.55 -1.80
CA VAL A 65 -10.05 -0.24 -1.16
C VAL A 65 -9.15 0.71 -0.40
N SER A 66 -8.81 0.32 0.82
CA SER A 66 -7.88 1.09 1.64
C SER A 66 -6.81 0.13 2.14
N ILE A 67 -5.55 0.51 1.99
CA ILE A 67 -4.46 -0.33 2.48
C ILE A 67 -3.52 0.52 3.32
N ALA A 68 -3.01 -0.11 4.38
CA ALA A 68 -1.99 0.50 5.23
C ALA A 68 -0.67 -0.20 4.93
N LEU A 69 0.38 0.58 4.79
CA LEU A 69 1.68 0.09 4.35
C LEU A 69 2.77 0.52 5.32
N ASP A 70 3.74 -0.37 5.48
CA ASP A 70 4.98 -0.04 6.17
C ASP A 70 6.10 -0.47 5.23
N ALA A 71 6.68 0.50 4.53
CA ALA A 71 7.62 0.19 3.46
C ALA A 71 8.53 1.39 3.18
N PRO A 72 9.67 1.15 2.53
CA PRO A 72 10.50 2.28 2.07
C PRO A 72 9.70 3.17 1.13
N ASN A 73 10.06 4.45 1.14
CA ASN A 73 9.35 5.43 0.31
C ASN A 73 9.33 5.03 -1.16
N GLU A 74 10.43 4.48 -1.65
CA GLU A 74 10.51 4.07 -3.05
C GLU A 74 9.52 2.97 -3.37
N THR A 75 9.33 2.04 -2.44
CA THR A 75 8.38 0.94 -2.62
C THR A 75 6.95 1.47 -2.66
N ILE A 76 6.64 2.41 -1.75
CA ILE A 76 5.30 2.99 -1.71
C ILE A 76 5.01 3.75 -3.00
N SER A 77 5.98 4.54 -3.47
CA SER A 77 5.81 5.30 -4.71
C SER A 77 5.65 4.37 -5.92
N ALA A 78 6.42 3.29 -5.95
CA ALA A 78 6.32 2.35 -7.06
C ALA A 78 4.95 1.69 -7.09
N LEU A 79 4.46 1.28 -5.93
CA LEU A 79 3.14 0.65 -5.85
C LEU A 79 2.06 1.62 -6.28
N ALA A 80 2.12 2.87 -5.78
CA ALA A 80 1.13 3.88 -6.14
C ALA A 80 1.11 4.11 -7.66
N GLY A 81 2.29 4.16 -8.27
CA GLY A 81 2.37 4.35 -9.71
C GLY A 81 1.78 3.19 -10.49
N LYS A 82 2.05 1.97 -10.04
CA LYS A 82 1.50 0.79 -10.70
C LYS A 82 -0.02 0.73 -10.57
N ILE A 83 -0.53 1.05 -9.38
CA ILE A 83 -1.98 1.06 -9.18
C ILE A 83 -2.62 2.14 -10.06
N GLY A 84 -2.00 3.32 -10.11
CA GLY A 84 -2.56 4.41 -10.91
C GLY A 84 -2.57 4.14 -12.40
N ASN A 85 -1.77 3.19 -12.88
CA ASN A 85 -1.75 2.83 -14.28
C ASN A 85 -2.80 1.81 -14.65
N ILE A 86 -3.52 1.25 -13.69
CA ILE A 86 -4.58 0.31 -13.99
C ILE A 86 -5.82 1.10 -14.42
N SER A 87 -6.44 0.64 -15.52
CA SER A 87 -7.59 1.34 -16.09
C SER A 87 -8.73 1.45 -15.07
N GLY A 88 -9.28 2.65 -14.95
CA GLY A 88 -10.45 2.88 -14.09
C GLY A 88 -10.16 2.89 -12.60
N ILE A 89 -8.89 3.09 -12.20
CA ILE A 89 -8.52 3.12 -10.79
C ILE A 89 -7.88 4.46 -10.46
N SER A 90 -8.34 5.05 -9.34
CA SER A 90 -7.74 6.25 -8.77
C SER A 90 -7.07 5.90 -7.45
N VAL A 91 -5.92 6.50 -7.17
CA VAL A 91 -5.21 6.23 -5.93
C VAL A 91 -4.68 7.53 -5.34
N LYS A 92 -4.78 7.64 -4.02
CA LYS A 92 -4.20 8.75 -3.26
C LYS A 92 -3.47 8.15 -2.07
N THR A 93 -2.32 8.71 -1.77
CA THR A 93 -1.48 8.19 -0.68
C THR A 93 -1.30 9.26 0.37
N ALA A 94 -1.51 8.89 1.62
CA ALA A 94 -1.24 9.76 2.76
C ALA A 94 -0.11 9.13 3.57
N TYR A 95 0.89 9.94 3.88
CA TYR A 95 2.04 9.48 4.64
C TYR A 95 1.95 9.96 6.07
N ALA A 96 2.39 9.13 7.00
CA ALA A 96 2.52 9.57 8.38
C ALA A 96 3.66 10.57 8.49
N ASN A 97 3.46 11.56 9.35
CA ASN A 97 4.50 12.56 9.63
C ASN A 97 5.32 12.09 10.82
N ALA A 98 6.10 11.10 10.62
CA ALA A 98 6.86 10.54 11.74
C ALA A 98 8.22 11.12 11.88
#